data_4179305d6569b1d03e6504eec452e5d1
#
_entry.id   4179305d6569b1d03e6504eec452e5d1
#
_cell.length_a   1.000
_cell.length_b   1.000
_cell.length_c   1.000
_cell.angle_alpha   90.00
_cell.angle_beta   90.00
_cell.angle_gamma   90.00
#
_symmetry.space_group_name_H-M   'P 1'
#
loop_
_entity.id
_entity.type
_entity.pdbx_description
1 polymer ?
#
loop_
_entity_poly.entity_id
_entity_poly.type
_entity_poly.pdbx_seq_one_letter_code
_entity_poly.pdbx_strand_id
1 'polypeptide(L)'
;LIDVLPAWGTNLTRRVISKPKVFLQDSTMAASLVGVDAESLEMQISSSFTGGLLESFVATELLKQRERSAVPFNLFHFRDSTGKVVDLVMESRSREVVGVEVKAAVSLQGKDFSGLRHVQKLAGNKFRCGILLYAGKESLPIGPGRWAMPISTLWSV
;
A
#
# COMPACT_ATOMS: atom_id res chain seq x y z
N LEU A 1 -10.24 16.03 -4.96
CA LEU A 1 -8.87 16.46 -4.71
C LEU A 1 -8.16 15.66 -3.61
N ILE A 2 -8.88 15.16 -2.62
CA ILE A 2 -8.37 14.28 -1.57
C ILE A 2 -9.16 13.00 -1.50
N ASP A 3 -8.49 11.90 -1.22
CA ASP A 3 -9.07 10.62 -0.86
C ASP A 3 -8.84 10.28 0.61
N VAL A 4 -9.77 9.51 1.15
CA VAL A 4 -9.75 9.09 2.56
C VAL A 4 -9.81 7.58 2.63
N LEU A 5 -8.77 6.96 3.18
CA LEU A 5 -8.73 5.53 3.44
C LEU A 5 -9.12 5.27 4.89
N PRO A 6 -10.20 4.52 5.13
CA PRO A 6 -10.53 4.07 6.48
C PRO A 6 -9.48 3.07 7.01
N ALA A 7 -9.40 2.92 8.31
CA ALA A 7 -8.52 1.95 8.93
C ALA A 7 -9.08 0.53 8.78
N TRP A 8 -8.21 -0.43 8.47
CA TRP A 8 -8.54 -1.85 8.48
C TRP A 8 -8.35 -2.46 9.88
N GLY A 9 -9.16 -3.43 10.19
CA GLY A 9 -9.03 -4.25 11.40
C GLY A 9 -10.03 -5.41 11.38
N THR A 10 -9.77 -6.45 12.14
CA THR A 10 -10.70 -7.60 12.24
C THR A 10 -11.99 -7.23 12.97
N ASN A 11 -11.93 -6.25 13.89
CA ASN A 11 -13.08 -5.72 14.61
C ASN A 11 -13.67 -4.51 13.89
N LEU A 12 -14.91 -4.63 13.42
CA LEU A 12 -15.62 -3.58 12.67
C LEU A 12 -15.84 -2.31 13.49
N THR A 13 -16.15 -2.42 14.77
CA THR A 13 -16.35 -1.26 15.64
C THR A 13 -15.07 -0.43 15.75
N ARG A 14 -13.92 -1.08 15.87
CA ARG A 14 -12.61 -0.39 15.89
C ARG A 14 -12.28 0.32 14.59
N ARG A 15 -12.73 -0.21 13.45
CA ARG A 15 -12.55 0.47 12.15
C ARG A 15 -13.21 1.85 12.13
N VAL A 16 -14.42 1.95 12.68
CA VAL A 16 -15.21 3.20 12.69
C VAL A 16 -14.57 4.30 13.54
N ILE A 17 -13.92 3.93 14.65
CA ILE A 17 -13.31 4.89 15.59
C ILE A 17 -11.82 5.16 15.31
N SER A 18 -11.19 4.42 14.42
CA SER A 18 -9.78 4.61 14.07
C SER A 18 -9.61 5.76 13.08
N LYS A 19 -8.53 6.54 13.26
CA LYS A 19 -8.24 7.67 12.37
C LYS A 19 -8.01 7.19 10.94
N PRO A 20 -8.65 7.81 9.94
CA PRO A 20 -8.39 7.51 8.55
C PRO A 20 -7.05 8.08 8.08
N LYS A 21 -6.52 7.56 6.98
CA LYS A 21 -5.39 8.13 6.23
C LYS A 21 -5.95 9.00 5.10
N VAL A 22 -5.39 10.20 4.95
CA VAL A 22 -5.78 11.15 3.90
C VAL A 22 -4.61 11.32 2.94
N PHE A 23 -4.87 11.40 1.64
CA PHE A 23 -3.86 11.67 0.62
C PHE A 23 -4.46 12.46 -0.56
N LEU A 24 -3.59 13.11 -1.34
CA LEU A 24 -3.98 13.81 -2.56
C LEU A 24 -4.19 12.80 -3.69
N GLN A 25 -5.29 12.94 -4.44
CA GLN A 25 -5.59 12.09 -5.60
C GLN A 25 -4.59 12.25 -6.74
N ASP A 26 -3.96 13.41 -6.83
CA ASP A 26 -2.99 13.74 -7.86
C ASP A 26 -1.60 13.90 -7.22
N SER A 27 -0.76 12.89 -7.42
CA SER A 27 0.62 12.88 -6.93
C SER A 27 1.51 13.91 -7.64
N THR A 28 1.21 14.26 -8.90
CA THR A 28 1.92 15.31 -9.64
C THR A 28 1.61 16.68 -9.03
N MET A 29 0.34 16.93 -8.71
CA MET A 29 -0.07 18.13 -8.00
C MET A 29 0.59 18.19 -6.61
N ALA A 30 0.65 17.07 -5.88
CA ALA A 30 1.31 17.00 -4.59
C ALA A 30 2.80 17.36 -4.69
N ALA A 31 3.52 16.83 -5.69
CA ALA A 31 4.93 17.15 -5.94
C ALA A 31 5.11 18.64 -6.28
N SER A 32 4.26 19.20 -7.15
CA SER A 32 4.30 20.61 -7.55
C SER A 32 4.08 21.56 -6.37
N LEU A 33 3.15 21.24 -5.47
CA LEU A 33 2.84 22.07 -4.29
C LEU A 33 4.03 22.21 -3.32
N VAL A 34 4.95 21.25 -3.30
CA VAL A 34 6.15 21.28 -2.47
C VAL A 34 7.42 21.62 -3.26
N GLY A 35 7.27 21.98 -4.55
CA GLY A 35 8.39 22.42 -5.39
C GLY A 35 9.35 21.31 -5.78
N VAL A 36 8.87 20.05 -5.84
CA VAL A 36 9.69 18.89 -6.23
C VAL A 36 9.39 18.51 -7.68
N ASP A 37 10.42 18.50 -8.51
CA ASP A 37 10.39 18.04 -9.90
C ASP A 37 10.85 16.57 -10.06
N ALA A 38 10.79 16.05 -11.27
CA ALA A 38 11.16 14.67 -11.59
C ALA A 38 12.63 14.37 -11.24
N GLU A 39 13.55 15.30 -11.53
CA GLU A 39 14.98 15.14 -11.27
C GLU A 39 15.25 15.08 -9.75
N SER A 40 14.61 15.93 -8.97
CA SER A 40 14.68 15.91 -7.50
C SER A 40 14.11 14.62 -6.90
N LEU A 41 13.05 14.04 -7.50
CA LEU A 41 12.49 12.76 -7.07
C LEU A 41 13.46 11.60 -7.32
N GLU A 42 14.15 11.59 -8.48
CA GLU A 42 15.16 10.58 -8.78
C GLU A 42 16.34 10.63 -7.81
N MET A 43 16.83 11.83 -7.49
CA MET A 43 17.91 12.04 -6.52
C MET A 43 17.53 11.67 -5.11
N GLN A 44 16.26 11.81 -4.73
CA GLN A 44 15.74 11.62 -3.38
C GLN A 44 14.81 10.42 -3.25
N ILE A 45 15.01 9.38 -4.06
CA ILE A 45 14.10 8.23 -4.13
C ILE A 45 13.85 7.58 -2.75
N SER A 46 14.82 7.62 -1.85
CA SER A 46 14.71 7.04 -0.50
C SER A 46 14.21 8.04 0.55
N SER A 47 13.81 9.25 0.18
CA SER A 47 13.27 10.23 1.13
C SER A 47 11.87 9.82 1.62
N SER A 48 11.52 10.26 2.83
CA SER A 48 10.17 10.03 3.38
C SER A 48 9.08 10.71 2.54
N PHE A 49 9.40 11.82 1.90
CA PHE A 49 8.50 12.54 1.01
C PHE A 49 8.21 11.73 -0.27
N THR A 50 9.24 11.23 -0.94
CA THR A 50 9.09 10.37 -2.12
C THR A 50 8.32 9.09 -1.78
N GLY A 51 8.57 8.50 -0.60
CA GLY A 51 7.80 7.37 -0.10
C GLY A 51 6.31 7.68 0.01
N GLY A 52 5.94 8.81 0.63
CA GLY A 52 4.55 9.26 0.78
C GLY A 52 3.86 9.57 -0.55
N LEU A 53 4.57 10.16 -1.53
CA LEU A 53 4.06 10.37 -2.88
C LEU A 53 3.78 9.05 -3.60
N LEU A 54 4.69 8.09 -3.49
CA LEU A 54 4.57 6.79 -4.11
C LEU A 54 3.41 5.98 -3.50
N GLU A 55 3.25 6.03 -2.18
CA GLU A 55 2.09 5.44 -1.50
C GLU A 55 0.78 6.03 -2.02
N SER A 56 0.69 7.36 -2.12
CA SER A 56 -0.50 8.07 -2.64
C SER A 56 -0.78 7.68 -4.09
N PHE A 57 0.26 7.60 -4.92
CA PHE A 57 0.17 7.18 -6.30
C PHE A 57 -0.37 5.75 -6.43
N VAL A 58 0.20 4.79 -5.70
CA VAL A 58 -0.27 3.39 -5.70
C VAL A 58 -1.70 3.29 -5.19
N ALA A 59 -2.06 4.02 -4.13
CA ALA A 59 -3.41 4.04 -3.61
C ALA A 59 -4.41 4.53 -4.66
N THR A 60 -4.10 5.62 -5.36
CA THR A 60 -4.93 6.18 -6.43
C THR A 60 -5.09 5.21 -7.60
N GLU A 61 -4.01 4.53 -8.01
CA GLU A 61 -4.07 3.53 -9.07
C GLU A 61 -4.95 2.32 -8.68
N LEU A 62 -4.83 1.82 -7.46
CA LEU A 62 -5.69 0.75 -6.96
C LEU A 62 -7.16 1.18 -6.87
N LEU A 63 -7.45 2.42 -6.50
CA LEU A 63 -8.81 2.96 -6.51
C LEU A 63 -9.39 3.02 -7.92
N LYS A 64 -8.61 3.41 -8.93
CA LYS A 64 -9.02 3.38 -10.34
C LYS A 64 -9.26 1.95 -10.83
N GLN A 65 -8.37 1.02 -10.49
CA GLN A 65 -8.49 -0.39 -10.88
C GLN A 65 -9.69 -1.06 -10.20
N ARG A 66 -10.05 -0.65 -8.98
CA ARG A 66 -11.23 -1.14 -8.26
C ARG A 66 -12.51 -1.04 -9.09
N GLU A 67 -12.68 0.05 -9.84
CA GLU A 67 -13.87 0.29 -10.67
C GLU A 67 -14.00 -0.70 -11.84
N ARG A 68 -12.89 -1.34 -12.24
CA ARG A 68 -12.82 -2.30 -13.34
C ARG A 68 -12.55 -3.74 -12.88
N SER A 69 -12.40 -3.94 -11.57
CA SER A 69 -12.06 -5.25 -11.02
C SER A 69 -13.23 -6.22 -11.10
N ALA A 70 -12.98 -7.43 -11.59
CA ALA A 70 -13.96 -8.53 -11.57
C ALA A 70 -14.31 -8.97 -10.14
N VAL A 71 -13.40 -8.75 -9.18
CA VAL A 71 -13.62 -9.02 -7.75
C VAL A 71 -13.75 -7.69 -7.02
N PRO A 72 -14.97 -7.31 -6.58
CA PRO A 72 -15.16 -6.07 -5.82
C PRO A 72 -14.40 -6.10 -4.49
N PHE A 73 -13.69 -5.03 -4.20
CA PHE A 73 -12.96 -4.87 -2.94
C PHE A 73 -13.07 -3.46 -2.38
N ASN A 74 -12.86 -3.32 -1.09
CA ASN A 74 -12.68 -2.04 -0.42
C ASN A 74 -11.20 -1.85 -0.10
N LEU A 75 -10.73 -0.61 -0.15
CA LEU A 75 -9.37 -0.23 0.16
C LEU A 75 -9.31 0.44 1.53
N PHE A 76 -8.33 0.03 2.33
CA PHE A 76 -8.07 0.49 3.69
C PHE A 76 -6.57 0.75 3.87
N HIS A 77 -6.18 1.38 4.96
CA HIS A 77 -4.83 1.33 5.51
C HIS A 77 -4.83 0.52 6.82
N PHE A 78 -3.67 0.06 7.25
CA PHE A 78 -3.53 -0.60 8.55
C PHE A 78 -2.48 0.10 9.41
N ARG A 79 -2.85 0.37 10.66
CA ARG A 79 -1.94 0.81 11.71
C ARG A 79 -2.44 0.31 13.05
N ASP A 80 -1.56 -0.32 13.83
CA ASP A 80 -1.88 -0.75 15.18
C ASP A 80 -1.21 0.13 16.25
N SER A 81 -1.56 -0.14 17.52
CA SER A 81 -1.00 0.58 18.68
C SER A 81 0.47 0.27 18.94
N THR A 82 1.04 -0.76 18.33
CA THR A 82 2.46 -1.14 18.46
C THR A 82 3.33 -0.52 17.37
N GLY A 83 2.74 0.31 16.51
CA GLY A 83 3.44 0.98 15.41
C GLY A 83 3.62 0.12 14.15
N LYS A 84 2.98 -1.05 14.05
CA LYS A 84 2.94 -1.82 12.81
C LYS A 84 2.01 -1.15 11.81
N VAL A 85 2.50 -0.98 10.60
CA VAL A 85 1.80 -0.31 9.51
C VAL A 85 1.79 -1.21 8.29
N VAL A 86 0.72 -1.18 7.52
CA VAL A 86 0.65 -1.61 6.12
C VAL A 86 -0.05 -0.51 5.34
N ASP A 87 0.57 -0.06 4.27
CA ASP A 87 0.14 1.14 3.55
C ASP A 87 -1.28 0.98 3.01
N LEU A 88 -1.58 -0.17 2.42
CA LEU A 88 -2.87 -0.46 1.83
C LEU A 88 -3.31 -1.90 2.16
N VAL A 89 -4.59 -2.06 2.44
CA VAL A 89 -5.23 -3.36 2.65
C VAL A 89 -6.47 -3.43 1.77
N MET A 90 -6.49 -4.39 0.87
CA MET A 90 -7.65 -4.68 0.03
C MET A 90 -8.47 -5.77 0.72
N GLU A 91 -9.76 -5.55 0.88
CA GLU A 91 -10.67 -6.54 1.46
C GLU A 91 -11.86 -6.77 0.53
N SER A 92 -12.06 -8.02 0.11
CA SER A 92 -13.22 -8.43 -0.70
C SER A 92 -14.50 -8.49 0.13
N ARG A 93 -15.65 -8.67 -0.54
CA ARG A 93 -16.95 -8.90 0.13
C ARG A 93 -16.95 -10.17 0.98
N SER A 94 -16.16 -11.19 0.60
CA SER A 94 -15.98 -12.43 1.37
C SER A 94 -14.98 -12.30 2.52
N ARG A 95 -14.51 -11.07 2.79
CA ARG A 95 -13.54 -10.74 3.85
C ARG A 95 -12.14 -11.30 3.58
N GLU A 96 -11.84 -11.64 2.35
CA GLU A 96 -10.50 -12.03 1.95
C GLU A 96 -9.60 -10.80 1.85
N VAL A 97 -8.37 -10.93 2.32
CA VAL A 97 -7.46 -9.81 2.56
C VAL A 97 -6.19 -9.95 1.73
N VAL A 98 -5.84 -8.89 1.05
CA VAL A 98 -4.53 -8.67 0.43
C VAL A 98 -3.88 -7.46 1.08
N GLY A 99 -2.68 -7.64 1.65
CA GLY A 99 -1.87 -6.53 2.16
C GLY A 99 -0.94 -6.01 1.07
N VAL A 100 -0.82 -4.69 0.95
CA VAL A 100 0.11 -4.04 0.01
C VAL A 100 0.97 -3.04 0.78
N GLU A 101 2.27 -3.22 0.71
CA GLU A 101 3.30 -2.31 1.24
C GLU A 101 4.00 -1.65 0.05
N VAL A 102 4.42 -0.41 0.20
CA VAL A 102 5.07 0.37 -0.87
C VAL A 102 6.44 0.85 -0.39
N LYS A 103 7.47 0.63 -1.19
CA LYS A 103 8.85 1.05 -0.88
C LYS A 103 9.51 1.75 -2.06
N ALA A 104 9.87 3.01 -1.86
CA ALA A 104 10.67 3.79 -2.80
C ALA A 104 12.16 3.40 -2.69
N ALA A 105 12.47 2.10 -2.82
CA ALA A 105 13.81 1.57 -2.72
C ALA A 105 14.01 0.44 -3.74
N VAL A 106 15.23 0.29 -4.24
CA VAL A 106 15.61 -0.78 -5.17
C VAL A 106 15.96 -2.07 -4.42
N SER A 107 16.49 -1.95 -3.20
CA SER A 107 16.87 -3.07 -2.34
C SER A 107 15.94 -3.18 -1.14
N LEU A 108 15.62 -4.41 -0.74
CA LEU A 108 14.69 -4.73 0.33
C LEU A 108 15.39 -5.39 1.51
N GLN A 109 14.88 -5.14 2.71
CA GLN A 109 15.36 -5.72 3.95
C GLN A 109 14.26 -6.53 4.65
N GLY A 110 14.62 -7.50 5.48
CA GLY A 110 13.65 -8.34 6.18
C GLY A 110 12.64 -7.57 7.06
N LYS A 111 13.01 -6.38 7.57
CA LYS A 111 12.12 -5.50 8.33
C LYS A 111 10.98 -4.92 7.49
N ASP A 112 11.19 -4.73 6.18
CA ASP A 112 10.21 -4.12 5.28
C ASP A 112 8.93 -4.97 5.13
N PHE A 113 9.02 -6.25 5.46
CA PHE A 113 7.90 -7.20 5.42
C PHE A 113 7.19 -7.39 6.76
N SER A 114 7.58 -6.66 7.79
CA SER A 114 7.07 -6.87 9.15
C SER A 114 5.59 -6.56 9.27
N GLY A 115 5.10 -5.52 8.58
CA GLY A 115 3.69 -5.15 8.53
C GLY A 115 2.84 -6.22 7.85
N LEU A 116 3.29 -6.70 6.67
CA LEU A 116 2.59 -7.75 5.93
C LEU A 116 2.49 -9.06 6.73
N ARG A 117 3.57 -9.46 7.44
CA ARG A 117 3.53 -10.62 8.35
C ARG A 117 2.51 -10.43 9.46
N HIS A 118 2.40 -9.21 9.99
CA HIS A 118 1.45 -8.91 11.06
C HIS A 118 0.00 -8.98 10.56
N VAL A 119 -0.32 -8.35 9.42
CA VAL A 119 -1.66 -8.43 8.81
C VAL A 119 -2.01 -9.86 8.44
N GLN A 120 -1.06 -10.65 7.91
CA GLN A 120 -1.25 -12.08 7.63
C GLN A 120 -1.68 -12.85 8.88
N LYS A 121 -1.01 -12.61 10.01
CA LYS A 121 -1.34 -13.24 11.30
C LYS A 121 -2.73 -12.83 11.78
N LEU A 122 -3.10 -11.56 11.66
CA LEU A 122 -4.41 -11.04 12.07
C LEU A 122 -5.56 -11.57 11.20
N ALA A 123 -5.36 -11.60 9.88
CA ALA A 123 -6.38 -12.05 8.94
C ALA A 123 -6.55 -13.58 8.92
N GLY A 124 -5.53 -14.34 9.35
CA GLY A 124 -5.57 -15.80 9.43
C GLY A 124 -5.91 -16.44 8.08
N ASN A 125 -6.93 -17.32 8.07
CA ASN A 125 -7.39 -18.02 6.85
C ASN A 125 -8.03 -17.08 5.80
N LYS A 126 -8.28 -15.84 6.13
CA LYS A 126 -8.77 -14.82 5.19
C LYS A 126 -7.64 -14.12 4.43
N PHE A 127 -6.39 -14.29 4.84
CA PHE A 127 -5.25 -13.73 4.14
C PHE A 127 -5.00 -14.46 2.83
N ARG A 128 -5.05 -13.74 1.71
CA ARG A 128 -4.78 -14.29 0.38
C ARG A 128 -3.31 -14.15 0.01
N CYS A 129 -2.81 -12.93 0.06
CA CYS A 129 -1.39 -12.66 -0.15
C CYS A 129 -0.97 -11.30 0.43
N GLY A 130 0.34 -11.12 0.56
CA GLY A 130 0.97 -9.84 0.82
C GLY A 130 1.90 -9.47 -0.33
N ILE A 131 1.79 -8.25 -0.80
CA ILE A 131 2.59 -7.72 -1.90
C ILE A 131 3.39 -6.53 -1.38
N LEU A 132 4.70 -6.56 -1.55
CA LEU A 132 5.54 -5.39 -1.37
C LEU A 132 5.90 -4.85 -2.74
N LEU A 133 5.35 -3.71 -3.10
CA LEU A 133 5.66 -2.98 -4.33
C LEU A 133 6.92 -2.15 -4.11
N TYR A 134 7.92 -2.28 -4.99
CA TYR A 134 9.20 -1.60 -4.83
C TYR A 134 9.77 -1.09 -6.15
N ALA A 135 10.80 -0.26 -6.10
CA ALA A 135 11.44 0.33 -7.28
C ALA A 135 12.43 -0.60 -7.99
N GLY A 136 12.50 -1.88 -7.61
CA GLY A 136 13.31 -2.88 -8.31
C GLY A 136 12.62 -3.43 -9.55
N LYS A 137 13.28 -4.39 -10.21
CA LYS A 137 12.85 -4.93 -11.51
C LYS A 137 12.34 -6.37 -11.46
N GLU A 138 12.56 -7.08 -10.36
CA GLU A 138 12.29 -8.52 -10.26
C GLU A 138 11.13 -8.82 -9.33
N SER A 139 10.33 -9.84 -9.69
CA SER A 139 9.32 -10.40 -8.81
C SER A 139 9.91 -11.56 -8.02
N LEU A 140 9.92 -11.44 -6.70
CA LEU A 140 10.58 -12.37 -5.79
C LEU A 140 9.62 -12.89 -4.72
N PRO A 141 9.59 -14.20 -4.45
CA PRO A 141 8.90 -14.72 -3.28
C PRO A 141 9.66 -14.34 -2.00
N ILE A 142 8.96 -13.80 -1.02
CA ILE A 142 9.55 -13.33 0.24
C ILE A 142 9.02 -14.08 1.47
N GLY A 143 8.44 -15.24 1.22
CA GLY A 143 7.89 -16.15 2.21
C GLY A 143 6.49 -16.63 1.86
N PRO A 144 5.90 -17.52 2.64
CA PRO A 144 4.59 -18.10 2.34
C PRO A 144 3.52 -17.05 2.10
N GLY A 145 2.95 -17.03 0.90
CA GLY A 145 1.89 -16.09 0.49
C GLY A 145 2.32 -14.63 0.39
N ARG A 146 3.64 -14.34 0.29
CA ARG A 146 4.14 -12.97 0.18
C ARG A 146 5.13 -12.82 -0.96
N TRP A 147 5.06 -11.69 -1.65
CA TRP A 147 5.84 -11.37 -2.83
C TRP A 147 6.37 -9.94 -2.77
N ALA A 148 7.60 -9.73 -3.23
CA ALA A 148 8.08 -8.43 -3.65
C ALA A 148 7.88 -8.33 -5.16
N MET A 149 7.30 -7.23 -5.63
CA MET A 149 6.99 -7.02 -7.04
C MET A 149 7.37 -5.60 -7.47
N PRO A 150 7.88 -5.41 -8.70
CA PRO A 150 8.07 -4.08 -9.25
C PRO A 150 6.76 -3.27 -9.22
N ILE A 151 6.84 -1.97 -8.94
CA ILE A 151 5.68 -1.08 -9.01
C ILE A 151 5.05 -1.11 -10.41
N SER A 152 5.86 -1.30 -11.45
CA SER A 152 5.40 -1.41 -12.85
C SER A 152 4.40 -2.56 -13.08
N THR A 153 4.35 -3.56 -12.20
CA THR A 153 3.37 -4.66 -12.31
C THR A 153 1.92 -4.20 -12.15
N LEU A 154 1.68 -3.01 -11.60
CA LEU A 154 0.33 -2.43 -11.54
C LEU A 154 -0.31 -2.21 -12.92
N TRP A 155 0.50 -2.14 -13.98
CA TRP A 155 0.06 -1.90 -15.36
C TRP A 155 0.39 -3.06 -16.31
N SER A 156 1.02 -4.10 -15.79
CA SER A 156 1.35 -5.30 -16.59
C SER A 156 0.14 -6.22 -16.58
N VAL A 157 -0.69 -6.16 -17.62
CA VAL A 157 -1.85 -7.04 -17.84
C VAL A 157 -1.51 -8.01 -18.96
#